data_4546f0025b297cba9f9c41795aac2515
#
_entry.id   4546f0025b297cba9f9c41795aac2515
#
_cell.length_a   1.000
_cell.length_b   1.000
_cell.length_c   1.000
_cell.angle_alpha   90.00
_cell.angle_beta   90.00
_cell.angle_gamma   90.00
#
_symmetry.space_group_name_H-M   'P 1'
#
loop_
_entity.id
_entity.type
_entity.pdbx_description
1 polymer ?
#
loop_
_entity_poly.entity_id
_entity_poly.type
_entity_poly.pdbx_seq_one_letter_code
_entity_poly.pdbx_strand_id
1 'polypeptide(L)'
;MAPFYSTLSIWIGGIVLVAMLKVTVSEESIKKMGLKNVKIHEIYLGRWIIFLILGLLQSTLIALGDLYYLGIQCAHTFLFLFGCWFSSIVYVTISYTLTVSFGDIGKAGSVVLLVMQVAGTGGTFPIECAPKFFRAVYPLLPFTHSMAALRESVGGCYGNDYWIDLAKLGIFL
;
A
#
# COMPACT_ATOMS: atom_id res chain seq x y z
N MET A 1 12.19 -1.59 13.96
CA MET A 1 12.34 -0.51 12.94
C MET A 1 12.10 -1.02 11.52
N ALA A 2 12.62 -2.20 11.12
CA ALA A 2 12.48 -2.73 9.76
C ALA A 2 11.03 -2.73 9.21
N PRO A 3 10.00 -3.30 9.88
CA PRO A 3 8.63 -3.33 9.36
C PRO A 3 8.06 -1.96 9.02
N PHE A 4 8.46 -0.91 9.73
CA PHE A 4 8.07 0.47 9.42
C PHE A 4 8.63 0.94 8.08
N TYR A 5 9.94 0.72 7.84
CA TYR A 5 10.57 1.15 6.60
C TYR A 5 10.10 0.32 5.40
N SER A 6 9.87 -0.98 5.57
CA SER A 6 9.29 -1.84 4.52
C SER A 6 7.90 -1.34 4.11
N THR A 7 7.02 -1.08 5.09
CA THR A 7 5.67 -0.54 4.85
C THR A 7 5.74 0.83 4.17
N LEU A 8 6.64 1.72 4.63
CA LEU A 8 6.85 3.04 4.06
C LEU A 8 7.30 2.96 2.59
N SER A 9 8.25 2.09 2.29
CA SER A 9 8.77 1.89 0.93
C SER A 9 7.69 1.39 -0.02
N ILE A 10 6.83 0.47 0.44
CA ILE A 10 5.70 -0.05 -0.36
C ILE A 10 4.71 1.08 -0.67
N TRP A 11 4.39 1.95 0.31
CA TRP A 11 3.48 3.08 0.08
C TRP A 11 4.06 4.11 -0.89
N ILE A 12 5.31 4.53 -0.66
CA ILE A 12 6.01 5.47 -1.56
C ILE A 12 6.03 4.92 -2.98
N GLY A 13 6.29 3.64 -3.14
CA GLY A 13 6.29 3.02 -4.45
C GLY A 13 4.92 3.03 -5.13
N GLY A 14 3.84 2.83 -4.40
CA GLY A 14 2.48 3.00 -4.92
C GLY A 14 2.24 4.42 -5.44
N ILE A 15 2.69 5.45 -4.69
CA ILE A 15 2.60 6.85 -5.13
C ILE A 15 3.45 7.09 -6.40
N VAL A 16 4.67 6.58 -6.45
CA VAL A 16 5.55 6.73 -7.62
C VAL A 16 4.93 6.09 -8.86
N LEU A 17 4.31 4.91 -8.74
CA LEU A 17 3.63 4.26 -9.85
C LEU A 17 2.53 5.16 -10.43
N VAL A 18 1.64 5.73 -9.59
CA VAL A 18 0.56 6.61 -10.08
C VAL A 18 1.06 7.99 -10.52
N ALA A 19 2.23 8.41 -10.07
CA ALA A 19 2.85 9.67 -10.52
C ALA A 19 3.50 9.54 -11.89
N MET A 20 4.18 8.42 -12.16
CA MET A 20 4.95 8.21 -13.38
C MET A 20 4.12 7.64 -14.54
N LEU A 21 3.14 6.81 -14.24
CA LEU A 21 2.32 6.16 -15.25
C LEU A 21 1.01 6.92 -15.48
N LYS A 22 0.57 6.99 -16.73
CA LYS A 22 -0.74 7.54 -17.06
C LYS A 22 -1.84 6.65 -16.48
N VAL A 23 -2.58 7.18 -15.53
CA VAL A 23 -3.66 6.48 -14.85
C VAL A 23 -4.92 6.41 -15.71
N THR A 24 -5.19 7.46 -16.51
CA THR A 24 -6.33 7.54 -17.43
C THR A 24 -5.95 7.05 -18.83
N VAL A 25 -6.88 6.38 -19.50
CA VAL A 25 -6.74 5.99 -20.91
C VAL A 25 -7.34 7.09 -21.79
N SER A 26 -6.59 7.56 -22.79
CA SER A 26 -7.14 8.55 -23.73
C SER A 26 -8.17 7.90 -24.66
N GLU A 27 -9.21 8.66 -25.03
CA GLU A 27 -10.24 8.20 -25.99
C GLU A 27 -9.64 7.80 -27.35
N GLU A 28 -8.57 8.46 -27.76
CA GLU A 28 -7.86 8.11 -28.98
C GLU A 28 -7.24 6.70 -28.93
N SER A 29 -6.74 6.29 -27.77
CA SER A 29 -6.18 4.95 -27.56
C SER A 29 -7.28 3.88 -27.66
N ILE A 30 -8.46 4.16 -27.10
CA ILE A 30 -9.63 3.27 -27.15
C ILE A 30 -10.10 3.12 -28.61
N LYS A 31 -10.19 4.23 -29.36
CA LYS A 31 -10.57 4.22 -30.78
C LYS A 31 -9.57 3.47 -31.65
N LYS A 32 -8.26 3.65 -31.42
CA LYS A 32 -7.19 2.93 -32.13
C LYS A 32 -7.24 1.42 -31.92
N MET A 33 -7.68 0.96 -30.77
CA MET A 33 -7.85 -0.47 -30.45
C MET A 33 -9.15 -1.05 -31.01
N GLY A 34 -9.98 -0.27 -31.71
CA GLY A 34 -11.22 -0.73 -32.33
C GLY A 34 -12.32 -1.13 -31.34
N LEU A 35 -12.15 -0.78 -30.10
CA LEU A 35 -13.10 -1.10 -29.02
C LEU A 35 -14.27 -0.11 -29.08
N LYS A 36 -15.40 -0.56 -29.62
CA LYS A 36 -16.69 0.14 -29.59
C LYS A 36 -17.47 -0.32 -28.35
N ASN A 37 -17.98 0.59 -27.56
CA ASN A 37 -18.80 0.32 -26.34
C ASN A 37 -18.04 -0.23 -25.12
N VAL A 38 -16.85 0.26 -24.81
CA VAL A 38 -16.18 -0.10 -23.55
C VAL A 38 -16.82 0.64 -22.37
N LYS A 39 -17.23 -0.11 -21.37
CA LYS A 39 -17.81 0.47 -20.15
C LYS A 39 -16.70 1.06 -19.26
N ILE A 40 -17.01 2.13 -18.51
CA ILE A 40 -16.05 2.85 -17.65
C ILE A 40 -15.35 1.92 -16.66
N HIS A 41 -16.09 0.97 -16.08
CA HIS A 41 -15.52 0.02 -15.12
C HIS A 41 -14.53 -0.97 -15.77
N GLU A 42 -14.69 -1.32 -17.05
CA GLU A 42 -13.75 -2.18 -17.76
C GLU A 42 -12.41 -1.48 -17.99
N ILE A 43 -12.46 -0.18 -18.31
CA ILE A 43 -11.25 0.66 -18.45
C ILE A 43 -10.56 0.79 -17.10
N TYR A 44 -11.32 1.03 -16.01
CA TYR A 44 -10.80 1.14 -14.66
C TYR A 44 -10.09 -0.15 -14.25
N LEU A 45 -10.77 -1.30 -14.35
CA LEU A 45 -10.23 -2.60 -13.97
C LEU A 45 -9.02 -3.01 -14.81
N GLY A 46 -9.06 -2.78 -16.13
CA GLY A 46 -7.95 -3.12 -17.01
C GLY A 46 -6.67 -2.36 -16.67
N ARG A 47 -6.78 -1.08 -16.31
CA ARG A 47 -5.65 -0.29 -15.83
C ARG A 47 -5.23 -0.70 -14.42
N TRP A 48 -6.16 -0.87 -13.52
CA TRP A 48 -5.92 -1.28 -12.14
C TRP A 48 -5.08 -2.56 -12.06
N ILE A 49 -5.36 -3.57 -12.89
CA ILE A 49 -4.58 -4.82 -12.95
C ILE A 49 -3.11 -4.54 -13.27
N ILE A 50 -2.82 -3.63 -14.20
CA ILE A 50 -1.43 -3.26 -14.56
C ILE A 50 -0.72 -2.66 -13.33
N PHE A 51 -1.38 -1.74 -12.62
CA PHE A 51 -0.83 -1.15 -11.41
C PHE A 51 -0.64 -2.18 -10.30
N LEU A 52 -1.54 -3.16 -10.16
CA LEU A 52 -1.40 -4.27 -9.21
C LEU A 52 -0.18 -5.13 -9.51
N ILE A 53 0.00 -5.53 -10.78
CA ILE A 53 1.15 -6.35 -11.18
C ILE A 53 2.46 -5.62 -10.87
N LEU A 54 2.55 -4.35 -11.23
CA LEU A 54 3.73 -3.53 -10.95
C LEU A 54 3.95 -3.33 -9.45
N GLY A 55 2.88 -3.11 -8.69
CA GLY A 55 2.95 -3.01 -7.22
C GLY A 55 3.41 -4.30 -6.56
N LEU A 56 2.95 -5.45 -7.04
CA LEU A 56 3.40 -6.76 -6.55
C LEU A 56 4.88 -7.02 -6.88
N LEU A 57 5.32 -6.70 -8.09
CA LEU A 57 6.73 -6.80 -8.46
C LEU A 57 7.60 -5.92 -7.56
N GLN A 58 7.19 -4.66 -7.35
CA GLN A 58 7.89 -3.73 -6.49
C GLN A 58 7.94 -4.20 -5.04
N SER A 59 6.82 -4.64 -4.46
CA SER A 59 6.78 -5.13 -3.08
C SER A 59 7.60 -6.41 -2.89
N THR A 60 7.68 -7.27 -3.92
CA THR A 60 8.56 -8.43 -3.92
C THR A 60 10.03 -8.01 -3.86
N LEU A 61 10.42 -7.02 -4.67
CA LEU A 61 11.80 -6.49 -4.64
C LEU A 61 12.15 -5.87 -3.28
N ILE A 62 11.22 -5.12 -2.67
CA ILE A 62 11.42 -4.55 -1.34
C ILE A 62 11.58 -5.67 -0.31
N ALA A 63 10.67 -6.66 -0.29
CA ALA A 63 10.72 -7.75 0.67
C ALA A 63 11.99 -8.60 0.52
N LEU A 64 12.43 -8.89 -0.71
CA LEU A 64 13.68 -9.59 -0.97
C LEU A 64 14.90 -8.75 -0.55
N GLY A 65 14.87 -7.43 -0.82
CA GLY A 65 15.90 -6.50 -0.36
C GLY A 65 16.03 -6.47 1.15
N ASP A 66 14.90 -6.44 1.86
CA ASP A 66 14.85 -6.47 3.32
C ASP A 66 15.43 -7.78 3.88
N LEU A 67 15.09 -8.92 3.28
CA LEU A 67 15.53 -10.24 3.74
C LEU A 67 17.00 -10.53 3.41
N TYR A 68 17.40 -10.26 2.15
CA TYR A 68 18.74 -10.67 1.68
C TYR A 68 19.79 -9.57 1.79
N TYR A 69 19.41 -8.30 1.56
CA TYR A 69 20.36 -7.19 1.56
C TYR A 69 20.49 -6.55 2.95
N LEU A 70 19.37 -6.31 3.64
CA LEU A 70 19.37 -5.80 5.01
C LEU A 70 19.53 -6.90 6.06
N GLY A 71 19.39 -8.18 5.68
CA GLY A 71 19.58 -9.30 6.56
C GLY A 71 18.59 -9.36 7.72
N ILE A 72 17.33 -8.93 7.50
CA ILE A 72 16.30 -8.97 8.53
C ILE A 72 16.00 -10.42 8.89
N GLN A 73 16.21 -10.77 10.16
CA GLN A 73 15.82 -12.07 10.67
C GLN A 73 14.31 -12.13 10.88
N CYS A 74 13.62 -12.81 9.96
CA CYS A 74 12.18 -13.04 10.06
C CYS A 74 11.91 -14.44 10.61
N ALA A 75 11.05 -14.53 11.60
CA ALA A 75 10.58 -15.83 12.11
C ALA A 75 9.79 -16.59 11.04
N HIS A 76 8.99 -15.88 10.24
CA HIS A 76 8.15 -16.43 9.19
C HIS A 76 8.29 -15.65 7.88
N THR A 77 9.27 -15.99 7.05
CA THR A 77 9.59 -15.34 5.78
C THR A 77 8.40 -15.30 4.80
N PHE A 78 7.64 -16.39 4.70
CA PHE A 78 6.47 -16.45 3.82
C PHE A 78 5.35 -15.50 4.27
N LEU A 79 5.10 -15.39 5.57
CA LEU A 79 4.10 -14.46 6.10
C LEU A 79 4.53 -13.01 5.90
N PHE A 80 5.82 -12.73 6.02
CA PHE A 80 6.38 -11.41 5.72
C PHE A 80 6.15 -11.03 4.26
N LEU A 81 6.48 -11.92 3.32
CA LEU A 81 6.27 -11.69 1.90
C LEU A 81 4.79 -11.50 1.56
N PHE A 82 3.93 -12.35 2.12
CA PHE A 82 2.49 -12.25 1.93
C PHE A 82 1.91 -10.95 2.50
N GLY A 83 2.38 -10.52 3.67
CA GLY A 83 2.02 -9.23 4.27
C GLY A 83 2.43 -8.04 3.40
N CYS A 84 3.63 -8.08 2.79
CA CYS A 84 4.10 -7.08 1.84
C CYS A 84 3.22 -7.02 0.59
N TRP A 85 2.86 -8.18 0.01
CA TRP A 85 1.99 -8.25 -1.15
C TRP A 85 0.60 -7.69 -0.86
N PHE A 86 0.00 -8.11 0.24
CA PHE A 86 -1.33 -7.63 0.64
C PHE A 86 -1.34 -6.12 0.89
N SER A 87 -0.32 -5.61 1.59
CA SER A 87 -0.15 -4.17 1.81
C SER A 87 0.00 -3.41 0.50
N SER A 88 0.76 -3.95 -0.46
CA SER A 88 0.94 -3.35 -1.78
C SER A 88 -0.37 -3.25 -2.55
N ILE A 89 -1.20 -4.30 -2.54
CA ILE A 89 -2.52 -4.31 -3.18
C ILE A 89 -3.37 -3.15 -2.64
N VAL A 90 -3.45 -3.02 -1.31
CA VAL A 90 -4.25 -1.97 -0.66
C VAL A 90 -3.73 -0.58 -1.01
N TYR A 91 -2.43 -0.36 -0.90
CA TYR A 91 -1.81 0.96 -1.11
C TYR A 91 -1.90 1.42 -2.55
N VAL A 92 -1.62 0.53 -3.50
CA VAL A 92 -1.77 0.80 -4.93
C VAL A 92 -3.24 1.09 -5.26
N THR A 93 -4.18 0.33 -4.70
CA THR A 93 -5.62 0.55 -4.93
C THR A 93 -6.06 1.92 -4.41
N ILE A 94 -5.67 2.31 -3.19
CA ILE A 94 -5.99 3.62 -2.62
C ILE A 94 -5.41 4.74 -3.50
N SER A 95 -4.11 4.69 -3.80
CA SER A 95 -3.45 5.73 -4.60
C SER A 95 -4.00 5.81 -6.03
N TYR A 96 -4.29 4.66 -6.65
CA TYR A 96 -4.89 4.58 -7.97
C TYR A 96 -6.30 5.18 -7.98
N THR A 97 -7.17 4.79 -7.04
CA THR A 97 -8.55 5.28 -6.96
C THR A 97 -8.59 6.79 -6.71
N LEU A 98 -7.76 7.30 -5.80
CA LEU A 98 -7.64 8.73 -5.56
C LEU A 98 -7.20 9.48 -6.82
N THR A 99 -6.23 8.95 -7.54
CA THR A 99 -5.71 9.58 -8.76
C THR A 99 -6.73 9.52 -9.91
N VAL A 100 -7.47 8.41 -10.06
CA VAL A 100 -8.53 8.32 -11.07
C VAL A 100 -9.67 9.27 -10.77
N SER A 101 -10.06 9.42 -9.48
CA SER A 101 -11.19 10.26 -9.08
C SER A 101 -10.88 11.75 -9.12
N PHE A 102 -9.68 12.15 -8.72
CA PHE A 102 -9.31 13.57 -8.52
C PHE A 102 -8.14 14.04 -9.40
N GLY A 103 -7.59 13.18 -10.26
CA GLY A 103 -6.45 13.53 -11.12
C GLY A 103 -5.21 13.90 -10.31
N ASP A 104 -4.60 15.05 -10.64
CA ASP A 104 -3.37 15.50 -9.95
C ASP A 104 -3.60 15.88 -8.48
N ILE A 105 -4.81 16.32 -8.13
CA ILE A 105 -5.20 16.55 -6.72
C ILE A 105 -5.20 15.23 -5.95
N GLY A 106 -5.63 14.13 -6.57
CA GLY A 106 -5.59 12.79 -5.99
C GLY A 106 -4.18 12.29 -5.71
N LYS A 107 -3.21 12.60 -6.58
CA LYS A 107 -1.78 12.32 -6.33
C LYS A 107 -1.28 13.08 -5.11
N ALA A 108 -1.58 14.39 -5.02
CA ALA A 108 -1.25 15.19 -3.86
C ALA A 108 -1.92 14.65 -2.59
N GLY A 109 -3.17 14.21 -2.67
CA GLY A 109 -3.90 13.56 -1.57
C GLY A 109 -3.21 12.29 -1.07
N SER A 110 -2.68 11.46 -1.97
CA SER A 110 -1.91 10.26 -1.59
C SER A 110 -0.62 10.58 -0.82
N VAL A 111 0.03 11.70 -1.17
CA VAL A 111 1.22 12.21 -0.43
C VAL A 111 0.82 12.75 0.94
N VAL A 112 -0.28 13.49 1.04
CA VAL A 112 -0.79 13.99 2.33
C VAL A 112 -1.16 12.82 3.24
N LEU A 113 -1.82 11.79 2.71
CA LEU A 113 -2.11 10.56 3.46
C LEU A 113 -0.82 9.89 3.95
N LEU A 114 0.23 9.83 3.11
CA LEU A 114 1.53 9.30 3.55
C LEU A 114 2.06 10.05 4.76
N VAL A 115 2.09 11.38 4.72
CA VAL A 115 2.60 12.21 5.83
C VAL A 115 1.77 11.97 7.10
N MET A 116 0.45 11.92 6.99
CA MET A 116 -0.44 11.62 8.12
C MET A 116 -0.17 10.21 8.70
N GLN A 117 0.06 9.22 7.84
CA GLN A 117 0.34 7.85 8.25
C GLN A 117 1.69 7.75 8.96
N VAL A 118 2.75 8.35 8.43
CA VAL A 118 4.07 8.35 9.06
C VAL A 118 4.02 9.01 10.45
N ALA A 119 3.32 10.14 10.57
CA ALA A 119 3.18 10.86 11.84
C ALA A 119 2.26 10.14 12.83
N GLY A 120 1.23 9.45 12.34
CA GLY A 120 0.14 8.88 13.17
C GLY A 120 0.32 7.43 13.56
N THR A 121 1.28 6.67 13.00
CA THR A 121 1.37 5.21 13.21
C THR A 121 2.23 4.78 14.39
N GLY A 122 2.91 5.70 15.06
CA GLY A 122 3.81 5.33 16.15
C GLY A 122 4.99 4.46 15.73
N GLY A 123 5.38 4.52 14.44
CA GLY A 123 6.48 3.72 13.92
C GLY A 123 7.85 4.17 14.39
N THR A 124 8.03 5.47 14.57
CA THR A 124 9.25 6.10 15.07
C THR A 124 9.20 6.43 16.55
N PHE A 125 8.02 6.80 17.06
CA PHE A 125 7.78 7.13 18.46
C PHE A 125 6.55 6.39 18.97
N PRO A 126 6.47 6.06 20.29
CA PRO A 126 5.27 5.47 20.87
C PRO A 126 4.06 6.37 20.64
N ILE A 127 2.92 5.77 20.27
CA ILE A 127 1.69 6.50 19.93
C ILE A 127 1.14 7.29 21.12
N GLU A 128 1.51 6.88 22.34
CA GLU A 128 1.13 7.55 23.58
C GLU A 128 1.70 8.97 23.68
N CYS A 129 2.84 9.22 23.02
CA CYS A 129 3.47 10.53 22.96
C CYS A 129 2.85 11.43 21.87
N ALA A 130 2.02 10.88 20.99
CA ALA A 130 1.40 11.64 19.91
C ALA A 130 0.20 12.47 20.41
N PRO A 131 -0.10 13.63 19.76
CA PRO A 131 -1.30 14.41 20.03
C PRO A 131 -2.58 13.59 19.97
N LYS A 132 -3.61 14.00 20.71
CA LYS A 132 -4.91 13.28 20.81
C LYS A 132 -5.54 13.01 19.43
N PHE A 133 -5.35 13.91 18.49
CA PHE A 133 -5.82 13.78 17.10
C PHE A 133 -5.26 12.51 16.43
N PHE A 134 -3.93 12.30 16.47
CA PHE A 134 -3.29 11.15 15.86
C PHE A 134 -3.70 9.83 16.52
N ARG A 135 -3.88 9.84 17.84
CA ARG A 135 -4.41 8.65 18.57
C ARG A 135 -5.82 8.28 18.16
N ALA A 136 -6.67 9.27 17.85
CA ALA A 136 -8.02 9.01 17.35
C ALA A 136 -8.04 8.48 15.90
N VAL A 137 -7.11 8.95 15.07
CA VAL A 137 -7.01 8.55 13.65
C VAL A 137 -6.23 7.23 13.47
N TYR A 138 -5.39 6.87 14.43
CA TYR A 138 -4.53 5.67 14.40
C TYR A 138 -5.22 4.39 13.88
N PRO A 139 -6.41 3.98 14.38
CA PRO A 139 -7.08 2.76 13.92
C PRO A 139 -7.66 2.87 12.51
N LEU A 140 -7.77 4.09 11.96
CA LEU A 140 -8.29 4.36 10.62
C LEU A 140 -7.18 4.39 9.54
N LEU A 141 -5.91 4.24 9.94
CA LEU A 141 -4.79 4.30 9.02
C LEU A 141 -4.42 2.88 8.54
N PRO A 142 -4.46 2.60 7.23
CA PRO A 142 -4.08 1.29 6.69
C PRO A 142 -2.62 0.92 7.00
N PHE A 143 -1.73 1.90 7.07
CA PHE A 143 -0.33 1.72 7.42
C PHE A 143 -0.13 1.08 8.80
N THR A 144 -0.98 1.42 9.77
CA THR A 144 -0.93 0.87 11.14
C THR A 144 -1.09 -0.64 11.13
N HIS A 145 -2.09 -1.13 10.41
CA HIS A 145 -2.40 -2.55 10.33
C HIS A 145 -1.37 -3.33 9.53
N SER A 146 -0.87 -2.77 8.41
CA SER A 146 0.19 -3.43 7.65
C SER A 146 1.49 -3.50 8.43
N MET A 147 1.86 -2.42 9.15
CA MET A 147 3.03 -2.42 10.01
C MET A 147 2.91 -3.42 11.17
N ALA A 148 1.71 -3.55 11.78
CA ALA A 148 1.46 -4.52 12.83
C ALA A 148 1.61 -5.96 12.29
N ALA A 149 0.97 -6.29 11.16
CA ALA A 149 1.11 -7.60 10.52
C ALA A 149 2.58 -7.93 10.16
N LEU A 150 3.34 -6.97 9.63
CA LEU A 150 4.76 -7.19 9.34
C LEU A 150 5.61 -7.34 10.62
N ARG A 151 5.26 -6.68 11.72
CA ARG A 151 5.92 -6.89 13.03
C ARG A 151 5.72 -8.30 13.55
N GLU A 152 4.49 -8.84 13.44
CA GLU A 152 4.16 -10.21 13.80
C GLU A 152 4.97 -11.24 12.98
N SER A 153 5.12 -11.03 11.67
CA SER A 153 5.87 -11.93 10.80
C SER A 153 7.37 -11.93 11.12
N VAL A 154 7.93 -10.82 11.58
CA VAL A 154 9.34 -10.68 11.96
C VAL A 154 9.59 -11.20 13.38
N GLY A 155 8.74 -10.84 14.33
CA GLY A 155 8.91 -11.18 15.74
C GLY A 155 8.44 -12.57 16.14
N GLY A 156 7.70 -13.25 15.25
CA GLY A 156 6.99 -14.50 15.54
C GLY A 156 5.51 -14.23 15.78
N CYS A 157 4.65 -14.96 15.04
CA CYS A 157 3.21 -14.79 15.13
C CYS A 157 2.71 -15.22 16.51
N TYR A 158 2.09 -14.29 17.25
CA TYR A 158 1.44 -14.57 18.51
C TYR A 158 -0.06 -14.73 18.28
N GLY A 159 -0.55 -15.95 18.36
CA GLY A 159 -1.98 -16.24 18.19
C GLY A 159 -2.49 -15.98 16.78
N ASN A 160 -3.55 -15.19 16.67
CA ASN A 160 -4.26 -14.92 15.40
C ASN A 160 -4.15 -13.43 14.98
N ASP A 161 -3.32 -12.64 15.65
CA ASP A 161 -3.28 -11.18 15.49
C ASP A 161 -2.83 -10.76 14.09
N TYR A 162 -1.90 -11.50 13.48
CA TYR A 162 -1.49 -11.31 12.09
C TYR A 162 -2.69 -11.31 11.12
N TRP A 163 -3.58 -12.30 11.23
CA TRP A 163 -4.74 -12.43 10.35
C TRP A 163 -5.81 -11.37 10.64
N ILE A 164 -5.95 -10.97 11.90
CA ILE A 164 -6.86 -9.91 12.32
C ILE A 164 -6.42 -8.57 11.73
N ASP A 165 -5.13 -8.25 11.77
CA ASP A 165 -4.62 -7.01 11.20
C ASP A 165 -4.67 -7.03 9.67
N LEU A 166 -4.42 -8.18 9.05
CA LEU A 166 -4.61 -8.35 7.61
C LEU A 166 -6.09 -8.16 7.19
N ALA A 167 -7.03 -8.69 7.98
CA ALA A 167 -8.46 -8.51 7.74
C ALA A 167 -8.88 -7.04 7.88
N LYS A 168 -8.38 -6.33 8.90
CA LYS A 168 -8.60 -4.88 9.06
C LYS A 168 -8.03 -4.09 7.88
N LEU A 169 -6.82 -4.47 7.42
CA LEU A 169 -6.22 -3.86 6.23
C LEU A 169 -7.06 -4.11 4.98
N GLY A 170 -7.70 -5.28 4.86
CA GLY A 170 -8.62 -5.63 3.77
C GLY A 170 -9.89 -4.78 3.71
N ILE A 171 -10.30 -4.13 4.79
CA ILE A 171 -11.46 -3.22 4.80
C ILE A 171 -11.23 -1.98 3.92
N PHE A 172 -9.96 -1.64 3.65
CA PHE A 172 -9.59 -0.50 2.81
C PHE A 172 -9.55 -0.82 1.29
N LEU A 173 -9.87 -2.04 0.90
CA LEU A 173 -9.94 -2.49 -0.50
C LEU A 173 -11.33 -2.25 -1.08
#